data_94eb3fad17c407bd52cc629a606e7395
#
_entry.id   94eb3fad17c407bd52cc629a606e7395
#
_cell.length_a   1.000
_cell.length_b   1.000
_cell.length_c   1.000
_cell.angle_alpha   90.00
_cell.angle_beta   90.00
_cell.angle_gamma   90.00
#
_symmetry.space_group_name_H-M   'P 1'
#
loop_
_entity.id
_entity.type
_entity.pdbx_description
1 polymer ?
#
loop_
_entity_poly.entity_id
_entity_poly.type
_entity_poly.pdbx_seq_one_letter_code
_entity_poly.pdbx_strand_id
1 'polypeptide(L)'
;MSPEVLSTPVVDTVKTPDRAHSRARAARRRRIVVTATRVLLLVAVLGLWEVFSRAKVIDPFNFSMPSKIWDQIWTWVTHGTALGSLGEQIWYTLYEALLGWVLGVVAGVVLGIALGRIRFLADVLGPYIKVLNSMPRIILAPIFLIWFGLGPASKVASAVVLVFFPVFFNAFQGAREVDRNLVANARILGASDRRVTLQVVIPSATSWIFTSLHVSFGFALIGAIVGEYIGATKGIGLLVAQSQNTFNAAGVYAAMVILAVVALAAEGLLTFVERRVFRWKPTNS
;
A
#
# COMPACT_ATOMS: atom_id res chain seq x y z
N MET A 1 -42.42 9.68 -67.49
CA MET A 1 -41.32 10.01 -66.58
C MET A 1 -41.65 9.33 -65.24
N SER A 2 -41.11 8.17 -64.99
CA SER A 2 -41.31 7.41 -63.74
C SER A 2 -40.14 7.69 -62.79
N PRO A 3 -40.39 7.91 -61.48
CA PRO A 3 -39.30 8.09 -60.54
C PRO A 3 -38.77 6.71 -60.11
N GLU A 4 -37.48 6.57 -60.30
CA GLU A 4 -36.65 5.44 -59.85
C GLU A 4 -36.59 5.41 -58.30
N VAL A 5 -37.04 4.30 -57.73
CA VAL A 5 -36.97 4.04 -56.28
C VAL A 5 -35.55 3.56 -55.98
N LEU A 6 -34.70 4.42 -55.35
CA LEU A 6 -33.43 4.08 -54.80
C LEU A 6 -33.62 3.13 -53.59
N SER A 7 -33.37 1.84 -53.80
CA SER A 7 -33.32 0.85 -52.74
C SER A 7 -31.97 1.00 -51.98
N THR A 8 -32.03 1.46 -50.73
CA THR A 8 -30.92 1.46 -49.80
C THR A 8 -30.56 -0.03 -49.44
N PRO A 9 -29.31 -0.45 -49.49
CA PRO A 9 -28.94 -1.79 -49.06
C PRO A 9 -29.07 -1.89 -47.54
N VAL A 10 -29.91 -2.82 -47.08
CA VAL A 10 -30.00 -3.24 -45.69
C VAL A 10 -28.68 -3.97 -45.35
N VAL A 11 -27.82 -3.30 -44.59
CA VAL A 11 -26.63 -3.93 -44.04
C VAL A 11 -27.06 -4.86 -42.92
N ASP A 12 -27.21 -6.13 -43.26
CA ASP A 12 -27.44 -7.23 -42.31
C ASP A 12 -26.21 -7.34 -41.39
N THR A 13 -26.28 -6.72 -40.20
CA THR A 13 -25.31 -6.94 -39.12
C THR A 13 -25.61 -8.30 -38.45
N VAL A 14 -25.36 -9.40 -39.17
CA VAL A 14 -25.33 -10.74 -38.57
C VAL A 14 -24.19 -10.79 -37.55
N LYS A 15 -24.50 -10.48 -36.30
CA LYS A 15 -23.62 -10.78 -35.16
C LYS A 15 -23.52 -12.30 -35.02
N THR A 16 -22.52 -12.89 -35.62
CA THR A 16 -22.25 -14.33 -35.52
C THR A 16 -21.94 -14.71 -34.07
N PRO A 17 -22.81 -15.49 -33.38
CA PRO A 17 -22.61 -15.92 -31.98
C PRO A 17 -21.31 -16.67 -31.74
N ASP A 18 -20.75 -17.27 -32.76
CA ASP A 18 -19.56 -18.14 -32.74
C ASP A 18 -18.27 -17.35 -32.42
N ARG A 19 -18.16 -16.08 -32.81
CA ARG A 19 -17.00 -15.24 -32.50
C ARG A 19 -16.94 -14.81 -31.04
N ALA A 20 -18.06 -14.68 -30.35
CA ALA A 20 -18.10 -14.34 -28.93
C ALA A 20 -17.67 -15.52 -28.04
N HIS A 21 -18.15 -16.73 -28.38
CA HIS A 21 -17.78 -17.95 -27.66
C HIS A 21 -16.30 -18.34 -27.88
N SER A 22 -15.77 -18.16 -29.08
CA SER A 22 -14.35 -18.41 -29.36
C SER A 22 -13.42 -17.42 -28.62
N ARG A 23 -13.77 -16.14 -28.56
CA ARG A 23 -13.03 -15.12 -27.78
C ARG A 23 -13.06 -15.39 -26.28
N ALA A 24 -14.21 -15.81 -25.73
CA ALA A 24 -14.34 -16.16 -24.32
C ALA A 24 -13.48 -17.41 -23.97
N ARG A 25 -13.47 -18.44 -24.82
CA ARG A 25 -12.61 -19.64 -24.67
C ARG A 25 -11.13 -19.27 -24.75
N ALA A 26 -10.73 -18.44 -25.71
CA ALA A 26 -9.35 -17.96 -25.84
C ALA A 26 -8.90 -17.13 -24.62
N ALA A 27 -9.75 -16.23 -24.11
CA ALA A 27 -9.47 -15.46 -22.91
C ALA A 27 -9.33 -16.35 -21.66
N ARG A 28 -10.21 -17.36 -21.50
CA ARG A 28 -10.12 -18.34 -20.41
C ARG A 28 -8.83 -19.16 -20.49
N ARG A 29 -8.49 -19.68 -21.69
CA ARG A 29 -7.26 -20.44 -21.92
C ARG A 29 -6.03 -19.58 -21.61
N ARG A 30 -5.99 -18.33 -22.06
CA ARG A 30 -4.91 -17.39 -21.75
C ARG A 30 -4.78 -17.16 -20.23
N ARG A 31 -5.88 -16.98 -19.51
CA ARG A 31 -5.85 -16.85 -18.04
C ARG A 31 -5.28 -18.09 -17.36
N ILE A 32 -5.71 -19.29 -17.78
CA ILE A 32 -5.20 -20.56 -17.23
C ILE A 32 -3.70 -20.70 -17.51
N VAL A 33 -3.26 -20.47 -18.76
CA VAL A 33 -1.85 -20.55 -19.12
C VAL A 33 -1.01 -19.55 -18.31
N VAL A 34 -1.44 -18.29 -18.22
CA VAL A 34 -0.74 -17.27 -17.43
C VAL A 34 -0.65 -17.65 -15.95
N THR A 35 -1.75 -18.16 -15.37
CA THR A 35 -1.73 -18.59 -13.96
C THR A 35 -0.84 -19.83 -13.77
N ALA A 36 -0.93 -20.81 -14.65
CA ALA A 36 -0.08 -22.00 -14.61
C ALA A 36 1.41 -21.63 -14.75
N THR A 37 1.76 -20.72 -15.67
CA THR A 37 3.13 -20.23 -15.83
C THR A 37 3.63 -19.50 -14.57
N ARG A 38 2.79 -18.71 -13.92
CA ARG A 38 3.15 -18.03 -12.65
C ARG A 38 3.45 -19.03 -11.53
N VAL A 39 2.57 -20.04 -11.39
CA VAL A 39 2.76 -21.10 -10.38
C VAL A 39 4.02 -21.92 -10.69
N LEU A 40 4.21 -22.30 -11.95
CA LEU A 40 5.38 -23.07 -12.39
C LEU A 40 6.68 -22.28 -12.11
N LEU A 41 6.69 -20.98 -12.41
CA LEU A 41 7.84 -20.12 -12.16
C LEU A 41 8.16 -20.06 -10.66
N LEU A 42 7.14 -19.87 -9.81
CA LEU A 42 7.31 -19.85 -8.36
C LEU A 42 7.87 -21.17 -7.84
N VAL A 43 7.28 -22.29 -8.26
CA VAL A 43 7.75 -23.63 -7.87
C VAL A 43 9.17 -23.89 -8.37
N ALA A 44 9.50 -23.47 -9.59
CA ALA A 44 10.84 -23.61 -10.15
C ALA A 44 11.87 -22.80 -9.34
N VAL A 45 11.58 -21.55 -8.99
CA VAL A 45 12.47 -20.70 -8.20
C VAL A 45 12.69 -21.29 -6.80
N LEU A 46 11.62 -21.69 -6.11
CA LEU A 46 11.72 -22.31 -4.78
C LEU A 46 12.45 -23.67 -4.85
N GLY A 47 12.16 -24.47 -5.88
CA GLY A 47 12.83 -25.76 -6.09
C GLY A 47 14.31 -25.61 -6.39
N LEU A 48 14.71 -24.66 -7.23
CA LEU A 48 16.11 -24.36 -7.51
C LEU A 48 16.82 -23.86 -6.24
N TRP A 49 16.20 -23.00 -5.47
CA TRP A 49 16.76 -22.55 -4.19
C TRP A 49 16.97 -23.74 -3.24
N GLU A 50 15.98 -24.61 -3.07
CA GLU A 50 16.10 -25.80 -2.25
C GLU A 50 17.25 -26.71 -2.70
N VAL A 51 17.33 -27.01 -4.01
CA VAL A 51 18.38 -27.87 -4.58
C VAL A 51 19.77 -27.26 -4.40
N PHE A 52 19.96 -25.98 -4.71
CA PHE A 52 21.25 -25.31 -4.55
C PHE A 52 21.68 -25.19 -3.10
N SER A 53 20.75 -24.97 -2.18
CA SER A 53 21.03 -24.95 -0.74
C SER A 53 21.42 -26.35 -0.22
N ARG A 54 20.74 -27.41 -0.67
CA ARG A 54 21.10 -28.81 -0.34
C ARG A 54 22.44 -29.23 -0.93
N ALA A 55 22.73 -28.77 -2.14
CA ALA A 55 24.03 -29.02 -2.80
C ALA A 55 25.16 -28.15 -2.22
N LYS A 56 24.88 -27.29 -1.22
CA LYS A 56 25.85 -26.35 -0.60
C LYS A 56 26.45 -25.35 -1.61
N VAL A 57 25.84 -25.15 -2.77
CA VAL A 57 26.19 -24.09 -3.70
C VAL A 57 25.78 -22.72 -3.12
N ILE A 58 24.62 -22.69 -2.47
CA ILE A 58 24.18 -21.58 -1.64
C ILE A 58 24.39 -22.00 -0.19
N ASP A 59 25.06 -21.17 0.60
CA ASP A 59 25.33 -21.47 2.00
C ASP A 59 24.02 -21.51 2.82
N PRO A 60 23.64 -22.70 3.36
CA PRO A 60 22.40 -22.82 4.12
C PRO A 60 22.42 -22.09 5.47
N PHE A 61 23.59 -21.72 5.97
CA PHE A 61 23.72 -20.96 7.21
C PHE A 61 23.22 -19.53 7.03
N ASN A 62 23.58 -18.89 5.91
CA ASN A 62 23.19 -17.50 5.65
C ASN A 62 21.83 -17.38 4.93
N PHE A 63 21.53 -18.29 4.01
CA PHE A 63 20.36 -18.18 3.14
C PHE A 63 19.22 -19.14 3.51
N SER A 64 19.45 -20.09 4.44
CA SER A 64 18.49 -21.13 4.79
C SER A 64 18.06 -21.97 3.57
N MET A 65 16.90 -22.63 3.64
CA MET A 65 16.26 -23.34 2.54
C MET A 65 14.74 -23.31 2.72
N PRO A 66 13.96 -23.35 1.65
CA PRO A 66 12.49 -23.30 1.71
C PRO A 66 11.86 -24.28 2.68
N SER A 67 12.36 -25.52 2.75
CA SER A 67 11.86 -26.52 3.70
C SER A 67 12.04 -26.10 5.15
N LYS A 68 13.21 -25.60 5.55
CA LYS A 68 13.47 -25.12 6.92
C LYS A 68 12.67 -23.86 7.26
N ILE A 69 12.45 -22.97 6.28
CA ILE A 69 11.60 -21.78 6.46
C ILE A 69 10.18 -22.21 6.75
N TRP A 70 9.65 -23.22 6.02
CA TRP A 70 8.32 -23.76 6.27
C TRP A 70 8.20 -24.42 7.65
N ASP A 71 9.18 -25.23 8.03
CA ASP A 71 9.23 -25.87 9.36
C ASP A 71 9.24 -24.83 10.49
N GLN A 72 9.97 -23.73 10.30
CA GLN A 72 10.01 -22.62 11.26
C GLN A 72 8.66 -21.89 11.36
N ILE A 73 7.98 -21.64 10.22
CA ILE A 73 6.65 -21.06 10.20
C ILE A 73 5.68 -22.01 10.92
N TRP A 74 5.72 -23.29 10.61
CA TRP A 74 4.87 -24.30 11.24
C TRP A 74 5.09 -24.35 12.75
N THR A 75 6.33 -24.34 13.19
CA THR A 75 6.68 -24.29 14.62
C THR A 75 6.08 -23.06 15.30
N TRP A 76 6.21 -21.89 14.69
CA TRP A 76 5.65 -20.66 15.26
C TRP A 76 4.12 -20.61 15.29
N VAL A 77 3.48 -21.25 14.33
CA VAL A 77 2.01 -21.36 14.31
C VAL A 77 1.49 -22.33 15.36
N THR A 78 2.18 -23.47 15.57
CA THR A 78 1.70 -24.55 16.46
C THR A 78 2.20 -24.44 17.89
N HIS A 79 3.44 -24.02 18.11
CA HIS A 79 4.09 -23.97 19.42
C HIS A 79 4.32 -22.53 19.91
N GLY A 80 4.08 -21.53 19.05
CA GLY A 80 4.37 -20.13 19.33
C GLY A 80 5.82 -19.76 19.07
N THR A 81 6.13 -18.49 19.34
CA THR A 81 7.46 -17.90 19.20
C THR A 81 8.12 -17.75 20.57
N ALA A 82 9.40 -17.40 20.62
CA ALA A 82 10.08 -17.06 21.87
C ALA A 82 9.47 -15.85 22.61
N LEU A 83 8.61 -15.07 21.93
CA LEU A 83 7.94 -13.88 22.48
C LEU A 83 6.46 -14.10 22.81
N GLY A 84 5.95 -15.32 22.68
CA GLY A 84 4.55 -15.66 22.83
C GLY A 84 3.91 -16.15 21.53
N SER A 85 2.58 -16.05 21.42
CA SER A 85 1.90 -16.55 20.21
C SER A 85 2.23 -15.73 18.98
N LEU A 86 2.33 -16.39 17.82
CA LEU A 86 2.54 -15.68 16.53
C LEU A 86 1.42 -14.67 16.25
N GLY A 87 0.16 -15.04 16.58
CA GLY A 87 -0.99 -14.14 16.41
C GLY A 87 -0.87 -12.83 17.20
N GLU A 88 -0.30 -12.90 18.40
CA GLU A 88 -0.01 -11.71 19.20
C GLU A 88 1.00 -10.81 18.54
N GLN A 89 2.10 -11.35 17.98
CA GLN A 89 3.12 -10.56 17.29
C GLN A 89 2.54 -9.89 16.04
N ILE A 90 1.73 -10.61 15.26
CA ILE A 90 1.03 -10.07 14.08
C ILE A 90 0.10 -8.92 14.50
N TRP A 91 -0.65 -9.11 15.58
CA TRP A 91 -1.57 -8.09 16.08
C TRP A 91 -0.86 -6.80 16.49
N TYR A 92 0.27 -6.89 17.20
CA TYR A 92 1.03 -5.72 17.60
C TYR A 92 1.54 -4.94 16.38
N THR A 93 2.16 -5.61 15.42
CA THR A 93 2.63 -4.96 14.18
C THR A 93 1.49 -4.29 13.41
N LEU A 94 0.34 -4.98 13.25
CA LEU A 94 -0.83 -4.41 12.57
C LEU A 94 -1.44 -3.23 13.33
N TYR A 95 -1.55 -3.33 14.65
CA TYR A 95 -2.05 -2.26 15.50
C TYR A 95 -1.19 -1.00 15.37
N GLU A 96 0.13 -1.14 15.49
CA GLU A 96 1.08 -0.02 15.38
C GLU A 96 1.05 0.61 13.97
N ALA A 97 1.03 -0.22 12.93
CA ALA A 97 0.93 0.24 11.55
C ALA A 97 -0.40 0.94 11.28
N LEU A 98 -1.52 0.36 11.69
CA LEU A 98 -2.86 0.92 11.45
C LEU A 98 -3.05 2.26 12.20
N LEU A 99 -2.65 2.32 13.46
CA LEU A 99 -2.74 3.54 14.25
C LEU A 99 -1.85 4.63 13.66
N GLY A 100 -0.61 4.29 13.29
CA GLY A 100 0.31 5.21 12.62
C GLY A 100 -0.22 5.68 11.26
N TRP A 101 -0.85 4.77 10.49
CA TRP A 101 -1.48 5.11 9.22
C TRP A 101 -2.64 6.09 9.39
N VAL A 102 -3.57 5.82 10.30
CA VAL A 102 -4.71 6.71 10.55
C VAL A 102 -4.26 8.09 10.98
N LEU A 103 -3.33 8.18 11.95
CA LEU A 103 -2.82 9.47 12.44
C LEU A 103 -2.04 10.22 11.37
N GLY A 104 -1.19 9.53 10.61
CA GLY A 104 -0.41 10.10 9.52
C GLY A 104 -1.29 10.60 8.36
N VAL A 105 -2.31 9.84 7.99
CA VAL A 105 -3.30 10.24 6.97
C VAL A 105 -4.08 11.47 7.42
N VAL A 106 -4.66 11.45 8.62
CA VAL A 106 -5.45 12.59 9.12
C VAL A 106 -4.60 13.86 9.17
N ALA A 107 -3.40 13.78 9.76
CA ALA A 107 -2.49 14.92 9.84
C ALA A 107 -2.05 15.39 8.45
N GLY A 108 -1.69 14.45 7.55
CA GLY A 108 -1.25 14.75 6.19
C GLY A 108 -2.33 15.43 5.36
N VAL A 109 -3.56 14.91 5.38
CA VAL A 109 -4.70 15.50 4.66
C VAL A 109 -5.04 16.88 5.20
N VAL A 110 -5.20 17.01 6.51
CA VAL A 110 -5.60 18.29 7.14
C VAL A 110 -4.56 19.37 6.87
N LEU A 111 -3.29 19.10 7.13
CA LEU A 111 -2.21 20.07 6.93
C LEU A 111 -1.94 20.30 5.44
N GLY A 112 -2.01 19.27 4.61
CA GLY A 112 -1.82 19.39 3.17
C GLY A 112 -2.85 20.30 2.51
N ILE A 113 -4.14 20.10 2.81
CA ILE A 113 -5.21 20.96 2.30
C ILE A 113 -5.10 22.37 2.91
N ALA A 114 -4.88 22.50 4.22
CA ALA A 114 -4.79 23.80 4.87
C ALA A 114 -3.68 24.68 4.28
N LEU A 115 -2.48 24.12 4.12
CA LEU A 115 -1.33 24.84 3.57
C LEU A 115 -1.42 25.02 2.05
N GLY A 116 -1.98 24.04 1.31
CA GLY A 116 -2.17 24.12 -0.13
C GLY A 116 -3.12 25.24 -0.58
N ARG A 117 -4.09 25.61 0.27
CA ARG A 117 -5.04 26.69 0.02
C ARG A 117 -4.46 28.09 0.15
N ILE A 118 -3.49 28.28 1.05
CA ILE A 118 -2.90 29.58 1.37
C ILE A 118 -1.65 29.77 0.54
N ARG A 119 -1.77 30.44 -0.63
CA ARG A 119 -0.67 30.62 -1.58
C ARG A 119 0.60 31.17 -0.93
N PHE A 120 0.47 32.20 -0.10
CA PHE A 120 1.60 32.79 0.59
C PHE A 120 2.38 31.74 1.40
N LEU A 121 1.66 30.92 2.20
CA LEU A 121 2.29 29.84 2.98
C LEU A 121 2.88 28.75 2.07
N ALA A 122 2.19 28.41 1.00
CA ALA A 122 2.67 27.42 0.03
C ALA A 122 3.98 27.86 -0.63
N ASP A 123 4.10 29.13 -1.00
CA ASP A 123 5.29 29.68 -1.64
C ASP A 123 6.44 29.84 -0.65
N VAL A 124 6.17 30.29 0.58
CA VAL A 124 7.17 30.40 1.66
C VAL A 124 7.68 29.04 2.11
N LEU A 125 6.77 28.07 2.33
CA LEU A 125 7.12 26.75 2.86
C LEU A 125 7.59 25.76 1.78
N GLY A 126 7.31 26.05 0.49
CA GLY A 126 7.64 25.17 -0.62
C GLY A 126 9.09 24.65 -0.64
N PRO A 127 10.12 25.52 -0.49
CA PRO A 127 11.52 25.07 -0.41
C PRO A 127 11.80 24.15 0.79
N TYR A 128 11.28 24.48 1.98
CA TYR A 128 11.45 23.66 3.19
C TYR A 128 10.75 22.29 3.05
N ILE A 129 9.55 22.28 2.49
CA ILE A 129 8.80 21.06 2.19
C ILE A 129 9.61 20.15 1.26
N LYS A 130 10.25 20.69 0.20
CA LYS A 130 11.12 19.93 -0.69
C LYS A 130 12.31 19.31 0.05
N VAL A 131 12.98 20.07 0.92
CA VAL A 131 14.10 19.57 1.73
C VAL A 131 13.64 18.45 2.67
N LEU A 132 12.53 18.61 3.39
CA LEU A 132 11.96 17.58 4.25
C LEU A 132 11.56 16.32 3.48
N ASN A 133 11.12 16.47 2.23
CA ASN A 133 10.81 15.31 1.38
C ASN A 133 12.05 14.53 0.95
N SER A 134 13.19 15.18 0.83
CA SER A 134 14.45 14.56 0.43
C SER A 134 15.15 13.81 1.56
N MET A 135 14.72 13.99 2.82
CA MET A 135 15.33 13.30 3.97
C MET A 135 14.91 11.83 4.03
N PRO A 136 15.84 10.90 4.27
CA PRO A 136 15.53 9.50 4.53
C PRO A 136 14.89 9.33 5.91
N ARG A 137 13.55 9.38 5.96
CA ARG A 137 12.73 9.46 7.19
C ARG A 137 12.89 8.28 8.12
N ILE A 138 13.32 7.14 7.60
CA ILE A 138 13.57 5.92 8.37
C ILE A 138 14.66 6.12 9.45
N ILE A 139 15.55 7.10 9.24
CA ILE A 139 16.60 7.48 10.20
C ILE A 139 16.02 8.06 11.49
N LEU A 140 14.76 8.52 11.49
CA LEU A 140 14.10 9.04 12.67
C LEU A 140 13.65 7.96 13.66
N ALA A 141 13.59 6.70 13.26
CA ALA A 141 13.11 5.62 14.12
C ALA A 141 13.93 5.46 15.43
N PRO A 142 15.27 5.49 15.44
CA PRO A 142 16.04 5.49 16.69
C PRO A 142 15.76 6.70 17.59
N ILE A 143 15.48 7.88 17.00
CA ILE A 143 15.15 9.08 17.76
C ILE A 143 13.79 8.90 18.46
N PHE A 144 12.81 8.35 17.77
CA PHE A 144 11.51 8.04 18.38
C PHE A 144 11.62 6.99 19.47
N LEU A 145 12.53 6.04 19.34
CA LEU A 145 12.79 5.06 20.39
C LEU A 145 13.35 5.75 21.65
N ILE A 146 14.25 6.72 21.52
CA ILE A 146 14.80 7.50 22.64
C ILE A 146 13.71 8.35 23.30
N TRP A 147 12.82 8.97 22.51
CA TRP A 147 11.78 9.85 23.03
C TRP A 147 10.62 9.12 23.67
N PHE A 148 10.17 8.03 23.09
CA PHE A 148 8.93 7.32 23.46
C PHE A 148 9.19 5.93 24.07
N GLY A 149 10.43 5.48 24.11
CA GLY A 149 10.80 4.18 24.68
C GLY A 149 10.43 2.97 23.82
N LEU A 150 10.55 1.78 24.42
CA LEU A 150 10.35 0.48 23.76
C LEU A 150 8.86 0.14 23.49
N GLY A 151 7.93 0.95 23.99
CA GLY A 151 6.49 0.73 23.82
C GLY A 151 5.99 0.99 22.39
N PRO A 152 4.68 0.83 22.12
CA PRO A 152 4.08 1.04 20.80
C PRO A 152 4.21 2.48 20.28
N ALA A 153 4.34 3.48 21.16
CA ALA A 153 4.37 4.89 20.79
C ALA A 153 5.50 5.23 19.80
N SER A 154 6.69 4.68 19.99
CA SER A 154 7.84 4.91 19.08
C SER A 154 7.62 4.32 17.68
N LYS A 155 6.96 3.16 17.57
CA LYS A 155 6.63 2.49 16.32
C LYS A 155 5.53 3.22 15.58
N VAL A 156 4.48 3.60 16.31
CA VAL A 156 3.42 4.46 15.79
C VAL A 156 3.99 5.78 15.28
N ALA A 157 4.89 6.44 16.00
CA ALA A 157 5.54 7.68 15.56
C ALA A 157 6.34 7.45 14.26
N SER A 158 7.08 6.35 14.16
CA SER A 158 7.81 5.96 12.95
C SER A 158 6.87 5.76 11.76
N ALA A 159 5.76 5.05 11.97
CA ALA A 159 4.73 4.84 10.95
C ALA A 159 4.05 6.18 10.56
N VAL A 160 3.69 7.03 11.52
CA VAL A 160 3.10 8.35 11.27
C VAL A 160 3.98 9.17 10.33
N VAL A 161 5.27 9.27 10.60
CA VAL A 161 6.17 10.11 9.79
C VAL A 161 6.32 9.56 8.36
N LEU A 162 6.41 8.24 8.19
CA LEU A 162 6.50 7.64 6.86
C LEU A 162 5.21 7.83 6.05
N VAL A 163 4.05 7.82 6.68
CA VAL A 163 2.74 8.03 6.08
C VAL A 163 2.44 9.51 5.82
N PHE A 164 2.75 10.36 6.81
CA PHE A 164 2.40 11.78 6.78
C PHE A 164 2.88 12.48 5.51
N PHE A 165 4.15 12.34 5.17
CA PHE A 165 4.72 13.12 4.07
C PHE A 165 4.11 12.78 2.70
N PRO A 166 4.01 11.51 2.25
CA PRO A 166 3.35 11.19 0.99
C PRO A 166 1.90 11.70 0.93
N VAL A 167 1.14 11.53 2.01
CA VAL A 167 -0.24 11.98 2.07
C VAL A 167 -0.33 13.51 2.06
N PHE A 168 0.51 14.17 2.85
CA PHE A 168 0.61 15.63 2.89
C PHE A 168 0.91 16.22 1.51
N PHE A 169 1.91 15.67 0.80
CA PHE A 169 2.27 16.19 -0.54
C PHE A 169 1.14 16.03 -1.54
N ASN A 170 0.49 14.86 -1.56
CA ASN A 170 -0.63 14.63 -2.47
C ASN A 170 -1.83 15.52 -2.13
N ALA A 171 -2.17 15.69 -0.86
CA ALA A 171 -3.24 16.57 -0.42
C ALA A 171 -2.92 18.05 -0.71
N PHE A 172 -1.67 18.48 -0.47
CA PHE A 172 -1.18 19.81 -0.76
C PHE A 172 -1.23 20.12 -2.26
N GLN A 173 -0.73 19.21 -3.11
CA GLN A 173 -0.75 19.36 -4.56
C GLN A 173 -2.19 19.35 -5.08
N GLY A 174 -3.02 18.41 -4.62
CA GLY A 174 -4.44 18.35 -4.99
C GLY A 174 -5.21 19.60 -4.63
N ALA A 175 -4.89 20.26 -3.50
CA ALA A 175 -5.51 21.53 -3.12
C ALA A 175 -5.01 22.71 -3.96
N ARG A 176 -3.78 22.66 -4.51
CA ARG A 176 -3.24 23.72 -5.39
C ARG A 176 -3.70 23.62 -6.85
N GLU A 177 -3.94 22.41 -7.32
CA GLU A 177 -4.33 22.12 -8.73
C GLU A 177 -5.83 22.30 -8.99
N VAL A 178 -6.60 22.72 -8.00
CA VAL A 178 -8.03 23.04 -8.20
C VAL A 178 -8.18 24.15 -9.24
N ASP A 179 -9.07 23.92 -10.21
CA ASP A 179 -9.38 24.89 -11.25
C ASP A 179 -9.86 26.22 -10.64
N ARG A 180 -9.10 27.28 -10.97
CA ARG A 180 -9.38 28.63 -10.47
C ARG A 180 -10.75 29.16 -10.89
N ASN A 181 -11.25 28.72 -12.04
CA ASN A 181 -12.56 29.11 -12.54
C ASN A 181 -13.68 28.52 -11.65
N LEU A 182 -13.50 27.27 -11.19
CA LEU A 182 -14.46 26.66 -10.25
C LEU A 182 -14.51 27.44 -8.93
N VAL A 183 -13.35 27.82 -8.40
CA VAL A 183 -13.26 28.64 -7.18
C VAL A 183 -13.87 30.03 -7.39
N ALA A 184 -13.55 30.70 -8.50
CA ALA A 184 -14.08 32.02 -8.85
C ALA A 184 -15.61 31.98 -9.02
N ASN A 185 -16.14 31.03 -9.77
CA ASN A 185 -17.58 30.86 -9.98
C ASN A 185 -18.34 30.61 -8.67
N ALA A 186 -17.78 29.75 -7.79
CA ALA A 186 -18.38 29.51 -6.48
C ALA A 186 -18.44 30.80 -5.62
N ARG A 187 -17.40 31.65 -5.69
CA ARG A 187 -17.39 32.94 -4.98
C ARG A 187 -18.37 33.95 -5.58
N ILE A 188 -18.48 34.02 -6.90
CA ILE A 188 -19.49 34.87 -7.59
C ILE A 188 -20.90 34.48 -7.15
N LEU A 189 -21.15 33.18 -6.94
CA LEU A 189 -22.41 32.64 -6.42
C LEU A 189 -22.60 32.83 -4.91
N GLY A 190 -21.73 33.59 -4.22
CA GLY A 190 -21.83 33.91 -2.80
C GLY A 190 -21.33 32.82 -1.84
N ALA A 191 -20.55 31.83 -2.32
CA ALA A 191 -20.01 30.83 -1.44
C ALA A 191 -18.91 31.41 -0.53
N SER A 192 -19.04 31.17 0.80
CA SER A 192 -18.00 31.48 1.77
C SER A 192 -16.74 30.61 1.55
N ASP A 193 -15.59 31.06 2.06
CA ASP A 193 -14.32 30.30 1.96
C ASP A 193 -14.43 28.87 2.51
N ARG A 194 -15.22 28.66 3.56
CA ARG A 194 -15.51 27.33 4.10
C ARG A 194 -16.31 26.47 3.09
N ARG A 195 -17.33 27.03 2.44
CA ARG A 195 -18.11 26.34 1.41
C ARG A 195 -17.25 26.00 0.19
N VAL A 196 -16.41 26.92 -0.27
CA VAL A 196 -15.46 26.67 -1.36
C VAL A 196 -14.53 25.51 -0.99
N THR A 197 -14.02 25.45 0.25
CA THR A 197 -13.18 24.33 0.69
C THR A 197 -13.91 23.00 0.65
N LEU A 198 -15.08 22.93 1.27
CA LEU A 198 -15.80 21.67 1.45
C LEU A 198 -16.43 21.17 0.15
N GLN A 199 -16.89 22.07 -0.72
CA GLN A 199 -17.67 21.71 -1.92
C GLN A 199 -16.87 21.75 -3.23
N VAL A 200 -15.69 22.40 -3.24
CA VAL A 200 -14.87 22.50 -4.44
C VAL A 200 -13.48 21.90 -4.20
N VAL A 201 -12.74 22.40 -3.20
CA VAL A 201 -11.33 22.01 -3.00
C VAL A 201 -11.20 20.55 -2.55
N ILE A 202 -11.91 20.15 -1.50
CA ILE A 202 -11.81 18.77 -0.99
C ILE A 202 -12.27 17.74 -2.03
N PRO A 203 -13.41 17.88 -2.72
CA PRO A 203 -13.80 16.95 -3.78
C PRO A 203 -12.80 16.89 -4.94
N SER A 204 -12.23 18.02 -5.33
CA SER A 204 -11.22 18.06 -6.40
C SER A 204 -9.91 17.38 -5.97
N ALA A 205 -9.45 17.58 -4.73
CA ALA A 205 -8.26 16.95 -4.18
C ALA A 205 -8.43 15.44 -3.86
N THR A 206 -9.68 14.96 -3.82
CA THR A 206 -9.99 13.58 -3.41
C THR A 206 -9.23 12.53 -4.22
N SER A 207 -9.08 12.72 -5.53
CA SER A 207 -8.35 11.77 -6.39
C SER A 207 -6.88 11.65 -6.01
N TRP A 208 -6.23 12.76 -5.69
CA TRP A 208 -4.84 12.80 -5.23
C TRP A 208 -4.67 12.14 -3.87
N ILE A 209 -5.59 12.43 -2.94
CA ILE A 209 -5.60 11.84 -1.60
C ILE A 209 -5.76 10.33 -1.69
N PHE A 210 -6.72 9.83 -2.45
CA PHE A 210 -6.97 8.38 -2.57
C PHE A 210 -5.77 7.62 -3.15
N THR A 211 -5.12 8.18 -4.17
CA THR A 211 -3.91 7.56 -4.71
C THR A 211 -2.84 7.42 -3.62
N SER A 212 -2.71 8.40 -2.73
CA SER A 212 -1.73 8.34 -1.65
C SER A 212 -2.11 7.38 -0.51
N LEU A 213 -3.40 7.18 -0.23
CA LEU A 213 -3.85 6.28 0.83
C LEU A 213 -3.40 4.84 0.61
N HIS A 214 -3.53 4.37 -0.61
CA HIS A 214 -3.16 3.00 -0.98
C HIS A 214 -1.65 2.74 -0.78
N VAL A 215 -0.83 3.66 -1.28
CA VAL A 215 0.63 3.55 -1.15
C VAL A 215 1.09 3.76 0.30
N SER A 216 0.42 4.65 1.04
CA SER A 216 0.82 5.03 2.39
C SER A 216 0.62 3.91 3.43
N PHE A 217 -0.28 2.95 3.21
CA PHE A 217 -0.43 1.82 4.11
C PHE A 217 0.83 0.92 4.12
N GLY A 218 1.43 0.69 2.96
CA GLY A 218 2.73 0.01 2.87
C GLY A 218 3.82 0.74 3.65
N PHE A 219 3.86 2.09 3.58
CA PHE A 219 4.78 2.89 4.39
C PHE A 219 4.52 2.79 5.89
N ALA A 220 3.26 2.66 6.32
CA ALA A 220 2.91 2.45 7.72
C ALA A 220 3.49 1.14 8.25
N LEU A 221 3.32 0.05 7.49
CA LEU A 221 3.90 -1.25 7.83
C LEU A 221 5.42 -1.19 7.92
N ILE A 222 6.09 -0.56 6.94
CA ILE A 222 7.55 -0.36 6.98
C ILE A 222 7.96 0.40 8.23
N GLY A 223 7.24 1.47 8.59
CA GLY A 223 7.52 2.30 9.77
C GLY A 223 7.40 1.52 11.09
N ALA A 224 6.33 0.74 11.23
CA ALA A 224 6.11 -0.11 12.40
C ALA A 224 7.22 -1.17 12.51
N ILE A 225 7.46 -1.93 11.44
CA ILE A 225 8.44 -3.03 11.40
C ILE A 225 9.86 -2.54 11.69
N VAL A 226 10.27 -1.42 11.09
CA VAL A 226 11.60 -0.85 11.35
C VAL A 226 11.71 -0.36 12.79
N GLY A 227 10.67 0.26 13.33
CA GLY A 227 10.61 0.64 14.73
C GLY A 227 10.71 -0.57 15.66
N GLU A 228 10.01 -1.67 15.37
CA GLU A 228 10.08 -2.94 16.11
C GLU A 228 11.48 -3.58 16.02
N TYR A 229 12.06 -3.60 14.83
CA TYR A 229 13.39 -4.16 14.58
C TYR A 229 14.49 -3.46 15.38
N ILE A 230 14.42 -2.13 15.48
CA ILE A 230 15.41 -1.33 16.22
C ILE A 230 15.25 -1.52 17.74
N GLY A 231 14.02 -1.64 18.24
CA GLY A 231 13.77 -1.86 19.65
C GLY A 231 12.30 -1.92 20.00
N ALA A 232 11.84 -3.09 20.38
CA ALA A 232 10.47 -3.35 20.81
C ALA A 232 10.41 -4.42 21.91
N THR A 233 9.23 -4.62 22.47
CA THR A 233 8.93 -5.73 23.37
C THR A 233 8.11 -6.82 22.70
N LYS A 234 7.43 -6.50 21.58
CA LYS A 234 6.59 -7.40 20.78
C LYS A 234 6.59 -6.94 19.33
N GLY A 235 6.12 -7.79 18.43
CA GLY A 235 5.95 -7.53 17.02
C GLY A 235 6.81 -8.42 16.11
N ILE A 236 6.45 -8.50 14.82
CA ILE A 236 7.17 -9.34 13.85
C ILE A 236 8.57 -8.79 13.57
N GLY A 237 8.76 -7.47 13.58
CA GLY A 237 10.09 -6.86 13.41
C GLY A 237 11.07 -7.27 14.51
N LEU A 238 10.58 -7.43 15.75
CA LEU A 238 11.39 -7.97 16.84
C LEU A 238 11.72 -9.45 16.62
N LEU A 239 10.82 -10.26 16.05
CA LEU A 239 11.14 -11.66 15.69
C LEU A 239 12.25 -11.73 14.64
N VAL A 240 12.26 -10.81 13.68
CA VAL A 240 13.37 -10.69 12.71
C VAL A 240 14.68 -10.38 13.44
N ALA A 241 14.69 -9.37 14.32
CA ALA A 241 15.88 -8.98 15.08
C ALA A 241 16.41 -10.11 15.97
N GLN A 242 15.52 -10.81 16.68
CA GLN A 242 15.92 -11.97 17.49
C GLN A 242 16.49 -13.12 16.67
N SER A 243 15.82 -13.46 15.56
CA SER A 243 16.31 -14.50 14.65
C SER A 243 17.67 -14.17 14.09
N GLN A 244 17.91 -12.90 13.76
CA GLN A 244 19.20 -12.41 13.29
C GLN A 244 20.27 -12.49 14.39
N ASN A 245 19.95 -12.05 15.60
CA ASN A 245 20.89 -12.09 16.75
C ASN A 245 21.27 -13.51 17.17
N THR A 246 20.43 -14.49 16.87
CA THR A 246 20.69 -15.93 17.13
C THR A 246 21.22 -16.67 15.90
N PHE A 247 21.55 -15.96 14.80
CA PHE A 247 21.99 -16.55 13.53
C PHE A 247 21.00 -17.58 12.96
N ASN A 248 19.71 -17.45 13.28
CA ASN A 248 18.65 -18.29 12.74
C ASN A 248 18.13 -17.70 11.42
N ALA A 249 18.82 -18.01 10.31
CA ALA A 249 18.39 -17.55 8.99
C ALA A 249 16.97 -18.02 8.65
N ALA A 250 16.57 -19.26 9.01
CA ALA A 250 15.23 -19.75 8.78
C ALA A 250 14.17 -18.88 9.47
N GLY A 251 14.44 -18.42 10.70
CA GLY A 251 13.56 -17.50 11.43
C GLY A 251 13.44 -16.14 10.77
N VAL A 252 14.54 -15.57 10.27
CA VAL A 252 14.50 -14.28 9.53
C VAL A 252 13.61 -14.38 8.30
N TYR A 253 13.83 -15.40 7.45
CA TYR A 253 13.01 -15.59 6.24
C TYR A 253 11.57 -15.99 6.57
N ALA A 254 11.33 -16.78 7.63
CA ALA A 254 9.98 -17.11 8.10
C ALA A 254 9.20 -15.84 8.51
N ALA A 255 9.81 -14.95 9.28
CA ALA A 255 9.20 -13.68 9.65
C ALA A 255 8.92 -12.80 8.42
N MET A 256 9.85 -12.74 7.44
CA MET A 256 9.64 -12.01 6.18
C MET A 256 8.44 -12.57 5.38
N VAL A 257 8.31 -13.90 5.29
CA VAL A 257 7.18 -14.54 4.60
C VAL A 257 5.86 -14.22 5.31
N ILE A 258 5.83 -14.36 6.64
CA ILE A 258 4.65 -14.00 7.45
C ILE A 258 4.28 -12.54 7.24
N LEU A 259 5.26 -11.64 7.28
CA LEU A 259 5.07 -10.22 7.01
C LEU A 259 4.47 -9.94 5.63
N ALA A 260 4.99 -10.60 4.59
CA ALA A 260 4.46 -10.46 3.23
C ALA A 260 3.00 -10.92 3.14
N VAL A 261 2.65 -12.05 3.78
CA VAL A 261 1.27 -12.56 3.82
C VAL A 261 0.36 -11.60 4.58
N VAL A 262 0.80 -11.10 5.74
CA VAL A 262 0.04 -10.14 6.56
C VAL A 262 -0.16 -8.83 5.79
N ALA A 263 0.88 -8.31 5.13
CA ALA A 263 0.80 -7.10 4.32
C ALA A 263 -0.20 -7.24 3.17
N LEU A 264 -0.13 -8.36 2.41
CA LEU A 264 -1.06 -8.64 1.31
C LEU A 264 -2.51 -8.81 1.81
N ALA A 265 -2.71 -9.47 2.94
CA ALA A 265 -4.04 -9.63 3.55
C ALA A 265 -4.62 -8.28 3.99
N ALA A 266 -3.81 -7.44 4.63
CA ALA A 266 -4.21 -6.11 5.09
C ALA A 266 -4.50 -5.16 3.91
N GLU A 267 -3.68 -5.17 2.86
CA GLU A 267 -3.91 -4.41 1.62
C GLU A 267 -5.19 -4.88 0.90
N GLY A 268 -5.40 -6.19 0.84
CA GLY A 268 -6.62 -6.76 0.28
C GLY A 268 -7.87 -6.33 1.05
N LEU A 269 -7.80 -6.31 2.38
CA LEU A 269 -8.88 -5.84 3.24
C LEU A 269 -9.15 -4.34 3.04
N LEU A 270 -8.09 -3.53 2.99
CA LEU A 270 -8.19 -2.09 2.73
C LEU A 270 -8.88 -1.83 1.38
N THR A 271 -8.43 -2.50 0.32
CA THR A 271 -9.04 -2.43 -1.02
C THR A 271 -10.52 -2.85 -1.01
N PHE A 272 -10.86 -3.89 -0.25
CA PHE A 272 -12.25 -4.34 -0.12
C PHE A 272 -13.12 -3.27 0.56
N VAL A 273 -12.63 -2.68 1.66
CA VAL A 273 -13.32 -1.61 2.38
C VAL A 273 -13.50 -0.38 1.48
N GLU A 274 -12.44 0.04 0.78
CA GLU A 274 -12.50 1.15 -0.17
C GLU A 274 -13.58 0.94 -1.24
N ARG A 275 -13.62 -0.22 -1.86
CA ARG A 275 -14.64 -0.55 -2.89
C ARG A 275 -16.07 -0.54 -2.33
N ARG A 276 -16.25 -0.84 -1.05
CA ARG A 276 -17.57 -0.78 -0.39
C ARG A 276 -17.99 0.65 -0.08
N VAL A 277 -17.07 1.47 0.41
CA VAL A 277 -17.33 2.86 0.82
C VAL A 277 -17.50 3.77 -0.40
N PHE A 278 -16.70 3.55 -1.47
CA PHE A 278 -16.65 4.44 -2.64
C PHE A 278 -17.31 3.87 -3.90
N ARG A 279 -18.43 3.17 -3.74
CA ARG A 279 -19.23 2.58 -4.85
C ARG A 279 -19.70 3.58 -5.92
N TRP A 280 -19.63 4.88 -5.65
CA TRP A 280 -20.12 5.94 -6.53
C TRP A 280 -19.10 6.45 -7.57
N LYS A 281 -17.83 6.01 -7.49
CA LYS A 281 -16.83 6.41 -8.48
C LYS A 281 -16.89 5.46 -9.68
N PRO A 282 -17.17 5.92 -10.93
CA PRO A 282 -17.06 5.07 -12.10
C PRO A 282 -15.61 4.65 -12.26
N THR A 283 -15.37 3.34 -12.32
CA THR A 283 -14.07 2.76 -12.71
C THR A 283 -13.84 3.10 -14.17
N ASN A 284 -13.04 4.12 -14.45
CA ASN A 284 -12.46 4.28 -15.78
C ASN A 284 -11.50 3.10 -16.00
N SER A 285 -12.01 2.08 -16.70
CA SER A 285 -11.22 0.99 -17.30
C SER A 285 -10.63 1.47 -18.61
#